data_1497f28204df1e5ae3a2dbdc7558f52a
#
_entry.id   1497f28204df1e5ae3a2dbdc7558f52a
#
_cell.length_a   1.000
_cell.length_b   1.000
_cell.length_c   1.000
_cell.angle_alpha   90.00
_cell.angle_beta   90.00
_cell.angle_gamma   90.00
#
_symmetry.space_group_name_H-M   'P 1'
#
loop_
_entity.id
_entity.type
_entity.pdbx_description
1 polymer ?
#
loop_
_entity_poly.entity_id
_entity_poly.type
_entity_poly.pdbx_seq_one_letter_code
_entity_poly.pdbx_strand_id
1 'polypeptide(L)'
;MLLDTLLAVRRRSEALIAPLEPEDLMIQGMADASPPKWHLGHTTWFFDTFVLQPHAPGHKACDALWSYQFNSYYEAVGDRHPRPQRGLLSRPAIGAVLAWRQRVDAGLEELLQKPPEDLIALVELGLHHEQQHQELLLMDLLDGFHRQPLEPTYNPDAELTLQMEPDQWLPCPGGLVEIGHQGDGFHFDNETPRHRVWLEPFELSSTLVSNGAYAAFIADGGYQRAELWMSEGWALIQQHQWQAPRYWGGDNDEFTLAGRRRRDPQAPVRHLSWFEADAYARWSGTRLPTEAEWEHAYGVHGSAMEQAHRVLWQWTSSAYSPYPGFLPVEGAIGEYNGKFMSSQMVLRGSSWLTPPGHERDTYRNFFQPASRWMAAGIRLAR
;
A
#
# COMPACT_ATOMS: atom_id res chain seq x y z
N MET A 1 -0.44 9.72 -25.05
CA MET A 1 -0.25 8.51 -24.19
C MET A 1 0.03 8.89 -22.71
N LEU A 2 1.17 9.52 -22.35
CA LEU A 2 1.45 9.90 -20.95
C LEU A 2 0.37 10.83 -20.36
N LEU A 3 0.00 11.89 -21.06
CA LEU A 3 -1.04 12.83 -20.63
C LEU A 3 -2.39 12.12 -20.41
N ASP A 4 -2.83 11.28 -21.34
CA ASP A 4 -4.12 10.58 -21.20
C ASP A 4 -4.13 9.66 -19.98
N THR A 5 -3.01 8.96 -19.74
CA THR A 5 -2.83 8.11 -18.55
C THR A 5 -2.85 8.92 -17.27
N LEU A 6 -2.12 10.04 -17.23
CA LEU A 6 -2.12 10.95 -16.10
C LEU A 6 -3.52 11.45 -15.78
N LEU A 7 -4.24 11.97 -16.77
CA LEU A 7 -5.59 12.48 -16.57
C LEU A 7 -6.58 11.38 -16.16
N ALA A 8 -6.39 10.14 -16.63
CA ALA A 8 -7.20 9.00 -16.18
C ALA A 8 -6.95 8.69 -14.69
N VAL A 9 -5.69 8.71 -14.24
CA VAL A 9 -5.34 8.54 -12.82
C VAL A 9 -5.93 9.68 -11.99
N ARG A 10 -5.80 10.93 -12.45
CA ARG A 10 -6.35 12.10 -11.76
C ARG A 10 -7.88 12.01 -11.61
N ARG A 11 -8.61 11.67 -12.67
CA ARG A 11 -10.07 11.47 -12.63
C ARG A 11 -10.47 10.31 -11.71
N ARG A 12 -9.67 9.24 -11.65
CA ARG A 12 -9.92 8.13 -10.72
C ARG A 12 -9.88 8.61 -9.26
N SER A 13 -8.92 9.44 -8.88
CA SER A 13 -8.86 9.99 -7.51
C SER A 13 -10.12 10.77 -7.14
N GLU A 14 -10.69 11.53 -8.07
CA GLU A 14 -11.97 12.23 -7.86
C GLU A 14 -13.15 11.26 -7.78
N ALA A 15 -13.16 10.22 -8.63
CA ALA A 15 -14.21 9.19 -8.61
C ALA A 15 -14.23 8.41 -7.27
N LEU A 16 -13.07 8.21 -6.63
CA LEU A 16 -12.99 7.55 -5.33
C LEU A 16 -13.66 8.33 -4.20
N ILE A 17 -13.72 9.65 -4.30
CA ILE A 17 -14.38 10.48 -3.29
C ILE A 17 -15.85 10.81 -3.63
N ALA A 18 -16.29 10.50 -4.85
CA ALA A 18 -17.64 10.84 -5.29
C ALA A 18 -18.77 10.21 -4.45
N PRO A 19 -18.64 8.98 -3.89
CA PRO A 19 -19.65 8.40 -3.00
C PRO A 19 -19.69 9.01 -1.60
N LEU A 20 -18.72 9.86 -1.22
CA LEU A 20 -18.52 10.34 0.15
C LEU A 20 -19.25 11.66 0.40
N GLU A 21 -19.82 11.79 1.60
CA GLU A 21 -20.29 13.08 2.08
C GLU A 21 -19.08 14.01 2.40
N PRO A 22 -19.25 15.33 2.37
CA PRO A 22 -18.18 16.27 2.68
C PRO A 22 -17.53 16.03 4.05
N GLU A 23 -18.28 15.55 5.03
CA GLU A 23 -17.86 15.23 6.38
C GLU A 23 -16.93 14.00 6.40
N ASP A 24 -17.18 13.01 5.56
CA ASP A 24 -16.36 11.80 5.43
C ASP A 24 -14.95 12.12 4.93
N LEU A 25 -14.83 13.18 4.13
CA LEU A 25 -13.55 13.62 3.57
C LEU A 25 -12.53 14.11 4.61
N MET A 26 -12.98 14.27 5.86
CA MET A 26 -12.13 14.70 6.99
C MET A 26 -11.84 13.60 8.00
N ILE A 27 -12.38 12.39 7.80
CA ILE A 27 -12.21 11.32 8.77
C ILE A 27 -10.77 10.85 8.84
N GLN A 28 -10.25 10.74 10.05
CA GLN A 28 -8.94 10.18 10.36
C GLN A 28 -9.09 9.21 11.52
N GLY A 29 -9.12 7.91 11.24
CA GLY A 29 -9.36 6.87 12.23
C GLY A 29 -8.19 6.65 13.19
N MET A 30 -6.96 6.95 12.78
CA MET A 30 -5.75 6.75 13.57
C MET A 30 -4.63 7.73 13.18
N ALA A 31 -3.57 7.79 13.97
CA ALA A 31 -2.44 8.70 13.77
C ALA A 31 -1.69 8.49 12.43
N ASP A 32 -1.67 7.25 11.93
CA ASP A 32 -0.98 6.88 10.70
C ASP A 32 -1.83 7.05 9.44
N ALA A 33 -3.16 7.19 9.57
CA ALA A 33 -4.07 7.46 8.46
C ALA A 33 -4.06 8.95 8.07
N SER A 34 -4.62 9.23 6.90
CA SER A 34 -4.88 10.58 6.42
C SER A 34 -6.29 10.70 5.86
N PRO A 35 -6.97 11.85 6.02
CA PRO A 35 -8.29 12.06 5.44
C PRO A 35 -8.28 11.99 3.91
N PRO A 36 -9.37 11.55 3.25
CA PRO A 36 -9.48 11.56 1.77
C PRO A 36 -9.15 12.92 1.14
N LYS A 37 -9.61 14.02 1.73
CA LYS A 37 -9.27 15.37 1.27
C LYS A 37 -7.77 15.66 1.31
N TRP A 38 -7.07 15.15 2.33
CA TRP A 38 -5.61 15.32 2.43
C TRP A 38 -4.89 14.59 1.28
N HIS A 39 -5.30 13.36 0.93
CA HIS A 39 -4.73 12.63 -0.20
C HIS A 39 -4.87 13.40 -1.52
N LEU A 40 -6.06 13.96 -1.80
CA LEU A 40 -6.29 14.78 -2.99
C LEU A 40 -5.41 16.05 -2.99
N GLY A 41 -5.32 16.72 -1.85
CA GLY A 41 -4.47 17.92 -1.71
C GLY A 41 -3.00 17.59 -1.89
N HIS A 42 -2.52 16.48 -1.30
CA HIS A 42 -1.12 16.07 -1.37
C HIS A 42 -0.68 15.68 -2.80
N THR A 43 -1.48 14.91 -3.51
CA THR A 43 -1.16 14.55 -4.91
C THR A 43 -1.26 15.76 -5.85
N THR A 44 -2.13 16.72 -5.55
CA THR A 44 -2.17 18.00 -6.27
C THR A 44 -0.94 18.85 -5.96
N TRP A 45 -0.55 18.92 -4.69
CA TRP A 45 0.66 19.61 -4.23
C TRP A 45 1.92 19.07 -4.89
N PHE A 46 2.03 17.75 -5.09
CA PHE A 46 3.17 17.13 -5.76
C PHE A 46 3.36 17.70 -7.17
N PHE A 47 2.31 17.69 -7.99
CA PHE A 47 2.39 18.20 -9.36
C PHE A 47 2.55 19.72 -9.41
N ASP A 48 1.90 20.46 -8.51
CA ASP A 48 2.11 21.91 -8.39
C ASP A 48 3.57 22.24 -8.09
N THR A 49 4.15 21.59 -7.08
CA THR A 49 5.48 21.92 -6.53
C THR A 49 6.62 21.40 -7.39
N PHE A 50 6.56 20.13 -7.81
CA PHE A 50 7.69 19.48 -8.49
C PHE A 50 7.61 19.58 -10.02
N VAL A 51 6.42 19.76 -10.58
CA VAL A 51 6.23 19.78 -12.03
C VAL A 51 5.95 21.20 -12.54
N LEU A 52 4.89 21.85 -12.06
CA LEU A 52 4.46 23.13 -12.66
C LEU A 52 5.31 24.33 -12.22
N GLN A 53 5.67 24.45 -10.96
CA GLN A 53 6.47 25.59 -10.49
C GLN A 53 7.82 25.69 -11.20
N PRO A 54 8.59 24.60 -11.39
CA PRO A 54 9.88 24.68 -12.08
C PRO A 54 9.77 24.77 -13.62
N HIS A 55 8.72 24.18 -14.22
CA HIS A 55 8.69 23.93 -15.67
C HIS A 55 7.60 24.67 -16.45
N ALA A 56 6.62 25.32 -15.77
CA ALA A 56 5.55 26.07 -16.43
C ALA A 56 5.72 27.58 -16.20
N PRO A 57 6.28 28.36 -17.17
CA PRO A 57 6.45 29.80 -17.03
C PRO A 57 5.12 30.48 -16.74
N GLY A 58 5.07 31.32 -15.69
CA GLY A 58 3.86 32.02 -15.30
C GLY A 58 2.88 31.23 -14.45
N HIS A 59 3.16 29.95 -14.12
CA HIS A 59 2.37 29.20 -13.17
C HIS A 59 2.35 29.89 -11.81
N LYS A 60 1.16 30.01 -11.23
CA LYS A 60 0.99 30.55 -9.89
C LYS A 60 0.96 29.40 -8.88
N ALA A 61 2.02 29.29 -8.10
CA ALA A 61 2.12 28.31 -6.99
C ALA A 61 0.94 28.42 -6.02
N CYS A 62 0.64 27.34 -5.32
CA CYS A 62 -0.33 27.37 -4.23
C CYS A 62 0.14 28.29 -3.09
N ASP A 63 -0.80 28.64 -2.20
CA ASP A 63 -0.49 29.39 -0.97
C ASP A 63 0.53 28.62 -0.10
N ALA A 64 1.46 29.33 0.53
CA ALA A 64 2.48 28.73 1.37
C ALA A 64 1.90 27.88 2.53
N LEU A 65 0.75 28.29 3.09
CA LEU A 65 0.07 27.50 4.12
C LEU A 65 -0.52 26.20 3.55
N TRP A 66 -0.92 26.18 2.28
CA TRP A 66 -1.35 24.96 1.63
C TRP A 66 -0.16 24.04 1.36
N SER A 67 0.98 24.59 0.95
CA SER A 67 2.21 23.81 0.83
C SER A 67 2.57 23.13 2.16
N TYR A 68 2.54 23.87 3.27
CA TYR A 68 2.75 23.32 4.61
C TYR A 68 1.73 22.20 4.97
N GLN A 69 0.44 22.40 4.66
CA GLN A 69 -0.63 21.44 5.00
C GLN A 69 -0.54 20.14 4.21
N PHE A 70 -0.14 20.20 2.94
CA PHE A 70 -0.17 19.08 2.02
C PHE A 70 1.21 18.47 1.74
N ASN A 71 2.30 19.07 2.22
CA ASN A 71 3.60 18.38 2.29
C ASN A 71 3.52 17.17 3.24
N SER A 72 4.14 16.05 2.86
CA SER A 72 4.14 14.81 3.68
C SER A 72 5.46 14.61 4.42
N TYR A 73 6.53 14.37 3.68
CA TYR A 73 7.86 14.00 4.23
C TYR A 73 9.03 14.64 3.48
N TYR A 74 8.73 15.56 2.57
CA TYR A 74 9.77 16.26 1.80
C TYR A 74 10.38 17.40 2.62
N GLU A 75 11.33 17.04 3.49
CA GLU A 75 11.99 17.98 4.41
C GLU A 75 12.77 19.08 3.64
N ALA A 76 13.33 18.72 2.46
CA ALA A 76 14.04 19.68 1.60
C ALA A 76 13.12 20.76 1.00
N VAL A 77 11.80 20.54 0.97
CA VAL A 77 10.82 21.53 0.48
C VAL A 77 10.40 22.49 1.59
N GLY A 78 10.41 22.05 2.85
CA GLY A 78 10.06 22.85 4.01
C GLY A 78 9.23 22.11 5.05
N ASP A 79 8.77 22.86 6.06
CA ASP A 79 7.98 22.33 7.17
C ASP A 79 6.67 21.69 6.69
N ARG A 80 6.15 20.76 7.50
CA ARG A 80 4.93 20.00 7.21
C ARG A 80 3.99 19.94 8.39
N HIS A 81 2.69 19.84 8.09
CA HIS A 81 1.68 19.61 9.12
C HIS A 81 1.80 18.19 9.70
N PRO A 82 1.76 18.02 11.03
CA PRO A 82 1.91 16.71 11.67
C PRO A 82 0.84 15.69 11.19
N ARG A 83 1.27 14.49 10.76
CA ARG A 83 0.36 13.45 10.27
C ARG A 83 -0.79 13.15 11.24
N PRO A 84 -0.55 12.95 12.57
CA PRO A 84 -1.62 12.62 13.51
C PRO A 84 -2.72 13.69 13.64
N GLN A 85 -2.49 14.88 13.09
CA GLN A 85 -3.41 16.02 13.20
C GLN A 85 -4.07 16.38 11.85
N ARG A 86 -3.91 15.58 10.81
CA ARG A 86 -4.47 15.86 9.47
C ARG A 86 -6.00 15.92 9.47
N GLY A 87 -6.66 15.20 10.36
CA GLY A 87 -8.10 15.26 10.60
C GLY A 87 -8.60 16.63 11.09
N LEU A 88 -7.72 17.50 11.60
CA LEU A 88 -8.07 18.86 12.03
C LEU A 88 -8.12 19.87 10.88
N LEU A 89 -7.62 19.52 9.69
CA LEU A 89 -7.53 20.40 8.53
C LEU A 89 -8.91 20.63 7.86
N SER A 90 -9.86 21.24 8.59
CA SER A 90 -11.19 21.56 8.04
C SER A 90 -11.11 22.62 6.91
N ARG A 91 -10.03 23.38 6.83
CA ARG A 91 -9.73 24.33 5.75
C ARG A 91 -8.38 23.97 5.11
N PRO A 92 -8.28 24.12 3.75
CA PRO A 92 -9.31 24.57 2.83
C PRO A 92 -10.51 23.61 2.74
N ALA A 93 -11.69 24.12 2.38
CA ALA A 93 -12.85 23.28 2.08
C ALA A 93 -12.60 22.43 0.82
N ILE A 94 -13.28 21.29 0.70
CA ILE A 94 -13.09 20.37 -0.43
C ILE A 94 -13.27 21.05 -1.79
N GLY A 95 -14.25 21.93 -1.96
CA GLY A 95 -14.44 22.67 -3.21
C GLY A 95 -13.23 23.54 -3.58
N ALA A 96 -12.51 24.11 -2.61
CA ALA A 96 -11.29 24.86 -2.86
C ALA A 96 -10.12 23.95 -3.29
N VAL A 97 -10.00 22.76 -2.69
CA VAL A 97 -9.00 21.74 -3.08
C VAL A 97 -9.27 21.26 -4.51
N LEU A 98 -10.51 20.95 -4.85
CA LEU A 98 -10.91 20.54 -6.21
C LEU A 98 -10.66 21.65 -7.25
N ALA A 99 -10.99 22.91 -6.93
CA ALA A 99 -10.69 24.02 -7.81
C ALA A 99 -9.19 24.24 -8.02
N TRP A 100 -8.37 24.02 -6.99
CA TRP A 100 -6.91 24.00 -7.13
C TRP A 100 -6.44 22.86 -8.03
N ARG A 101 -6.96 21.65 -7.80
CA ARG A 101 -6.66 20.46 -8.60
C ARG A 101 -6.96 20.70 -10.09
N GLN A 102 -8.11 21.25 -10.43
CA GLN A 102 -8.48 21.60 -11.81
C GLN A 102 -7.50 22.61 -12.46
N ARG A 103 -7.01 23.61 -11.71
CA ARG A 103 -5.99 24.52 -12.22
C ARG A 103 -4.65 23.85 -12.48
N VAL A 104 -4.26 22.92 -11.59
CA VAL A 104 -3.05 22.11 -11.77
C VAL A 104 -3.20 21.20 -12.99
N ASP A 105 -4.34 20.55 -13.15
CA ASP A 105 -4.62 19.67 -14.31
C ASP A 105 -4.57 20.45 -15.63
N ALA A 106 -5.17 21.64 -15.69
CA ALA A 106 -5.08 22.49 -16.88
C ALA A 106 -3.63 22.92 -17.19
N GLY A 107 -2.83 23.23 -16.17
CA GLY A 107 -1.41 23.52 -16.35
C GLY A 107 -0.60 22.31 -16.85
N LEU A 108 -0.92 21.11 -16.35
CA LEU A 108 -0.30 19.85 -16.81
C LEU A 108 -0.70 19.53 -18.25
N GLU A 109 -1.97 19.73 -18.62
CA GLU A 109 -2.44 19.57 -20.00
C GLU A 109 -1.68 20.50 -20.96
N GLU A 110 -1.45 21.75 -20.61
CA GLU A 110 -0.69 22.71 -21.42
C GLU A 110 0.79 22.30 -21.51
N LEU A 111 1.43 22.03 -20.38
CA LEU A 111 2.86 21.68 -20.30
C LEU A 111 3.18 20.39 -21.08
N LEU A 112 2.32 19.38 -20.96
CA LEU A 112 2.53 18.06 -21.53
C LEU A 112 2.14 17.93 -23.00
N GLN A 113 1.69 19.01 -23.67
CA GLN A 113 1.59 19.05 -25.14
C GLN A 113 2.96 18.88 -25.82
N LYS A 114 4.01 19.41 -25.19
CA LYS A 114 5.40 19.30 -25.64
C LYS A 114 6.32 19.22 -24.41
N PRO A 115 6.31 18.09 -23.70
CA PRO A 115 7.08 17.97 -22.46
C PRO A 115 8.58 18.01 -22.75
N PRO A 116 9.40 18.67 -21.92
CA PRO A 116 10.84 18.43 -21.87
C PRO A 116 11.13 16.95 -21.59
N GLU A 117 12.17 16.40 -22.19
CA GLU A 117 12.48 14.96 -22.08
C GLU A 117 12.77 14.53 -20.63
N ASP A 118 13.47 15.38 -19.88
CA ASP A 118 13.78 15.18 -18.46
C ASP A 118 12.56 15.25 -17.53
N LEU A 119 11.46 15.84 -17.99
CA LEU A 119 10.22 15.92 -17.21
C LEU A 119 9.38 14.63 -17.25
N ILE A 120 9.53 13.80 -18.28
CA ILE A 120 8.70 12.61 -18.49
C ILE A 120 8.79 11.67 -17.29
N ALA A 121 10.00 11.36 -16.84
CA ALA A 121 10.23 10.48 -15.69
C ALA A 121 9.62 11.03 -14.38
N LEU A 122 9.69 12.35 -14.17
CA LEU A 122 9.10 12.99 -12.99
C LEU A 122 7.56 12.95 -13.01
N VAL A 123 6.95 13.16 -14.17
CA VAL A 123 5.50 13.07 -14.33
C VAL A 123 5.02 11.63 -14.13
N GLU A 124 5.77 10.65 -14.64
CA GLU A 124 5.48 9.23 -14.46
C GLU A 124 5.61 8.82 -12.97
N LEU A 125 6.63 9.30 -12.27
CA LEU A 125 6.74 9.14 -10.82
C LEU A 125 5.52 9.73 -10.10
N GLY A 126 5.10 10.94 -10.47
CA GLY A 126 3.92 11.59 -9.90
C GLY A 126 2.63 10.83 -10.14
N LEU A 127 2.49 10.21 -11.32
CA LEU A 127 1.38 9.33 -11.66
C LEU A 127 1.33 8.13 -10.72
N HIS A 128 2.43 7.41 -10.56
CA HIS A 128 2.52 6.25 -9.66
C HIS A 128 2.40 6.64 -8.19
N HIS A 129 2.90 7.81 -7.80
CA HIS A 129 2.68 8.38 -6.47
C HIS A 129 1.19 8.62 -6.19
N GLU A 130 0.44 9.18 -7.15
CA GLU A 130 -1.00 9.36 -6.99
C GLU A 130 -1.74 8.02 -6.91
N GLN A 131 -1.32 7.02 -7.68
CA GLN A 131 -1.88 5.67 -7.59
C GLN A 131 -1.65 5.02 -6.21
N GLN A 132 -0.49 5.22 -5.58
CA GLN A 132 -0.29 4.81 -4.18
C GLN A 132 -1.27 5.51 -3.24
N HIS A 133 -1.48 6.81 -3.44
CA HIS A 133 -2.42 7.58 -2.62
C HIS A 133 -3.90 7.20 -2.86
N GLN A 134 -4.27 6.65 -4.00
CA GLN A 134 -5.59 6.07 -4.24
C GLN A 134 -5.83 4.83 -3.37
N GLU A 135 -4.84 3.96 -3.26
CA GLU A 135 -4.91 2.79 -2.37
C GLU A 135 -4.92 3.20 -0.90
N LEU A 136 -4.00 4.09 -0.48
CA LEU A 136 -3.93 4.60 0.89
C LEU A 136 -5.24 5.29 1.30
N LEU A 137 -5.88 6.06 0.42
CA LEU A 137 -7.17 6.70 0.68
C LEU A 137 -8.24 5.69 1.07
N LEU A 138 -8.35 4.59 0.34
CA LEU A 138 -9.35 3.54 0.61
C LEU A 138 -9.04 2.77 1.90
N MET A 139 -7.77 2.49 2.18
CA MET A 139 -7.35 1.85 3.42
C MET A 139 -7.63 2.74 4.65
N ASP A 140 -7.29 4.01 4.55
CA ASP A 140 -7.46 5.00 5.62
C ASP A 140 -8.95 5.28 5.87
N LEU A 141 -9.75 5.34 4.80
CA LEU A 141 -11.20 5.48 4.87
C LEU A 141 -11.86 4.27 5.56
N LEU A 142 -11.45 3.04 5.20
CA LEU A 142 -11.93 1.82 5.84
C LEU A 142 -11.71 1.85 7.36
N ASP A 143 -10.52 2.27 7.80
CA ASP A 143 -10.24 2.40 9.23
C ASP A 143 -11.09 3.47 9.91
N GLY A 144 -11.29 4.60 9.25
CA GLY A 144 -12.13 5.68 9.75
C GLY A 144 -13.59 5.25 9.90
N PHE A 145 -14.13 4.59 8.88
CA PHE A 145 -15.53 4.11 8.88
C PHE A 145 -15.77 2.98 9.89
N HIS A 146 -14.81 2.06 10.04
CA HIS A 146 -14.90 1.03 11.07
C HIS A 146 -14.94 1.59 12.50
N ARG A 147 -14.30 2.73 12.74
CA ARG A 147 -14.28 3.38 14.07
C ARG A 147 -15.47 4.30 14.31
N GLN A 148 -16.17 4.65 13.26
CA GLN A 148 -17.39 5.46 13.34
C GLN A 148 -18.53 4.57 13.85
N PRO A 149 -19.27 4.98 14.89
CA PRO A 149 -20.29 4.12 15.53
C PRO A 149 -21.39 3.60 14.62
N LEU A 150 -21.69 4.29 13.50
CA LEU A 150 -22.68 3.84 12.51
C LEU A 150 -22.09 2.91 11.45
N GLU A 151 -20.78 2.71 11.42
CA GLU A 151 -20.07 1.88 10.43
C GLU A 151 -20.59 2.11 9.00
N PRO A 152 -20.45 3.34 8.45
CA PRO A 152 -21.00 3.64 7.13
C PRO A 152 -20.36 2.79 6.04
N THR A 153 -21.15 2.45 5.02
CA THR A 153 -20.68 1.72 3.84
C THR A 153 -20.12 2.70 2.83
N TYR A 154 -18.90 2.46 2.34
CA TYR A 154 -18.33 3.27 1.29
C TYR A 154 -19.00 2.99 -0.08
N ASN A 155 -19.01 1.74 -0.49
CA ASN A 155 -19.64 1.31 -1.73
C ASN A 155 -20.10 -0.16 -1.58
N PRO A 156 -21.41 -0.45 -1.69
CA PRO A 156 -21.92 -1.82 -1.53
C PRO A 156 -21.32 -2.84 -2.49
N ASP A 157 -20.83 -2.39 -3.64
CA ASP A 157 -20.23 -3.24 -4.67
C ASP A 157 -18.69 -3.37 -4.53
N ALA A 158 -18.08 -2.68 -3.56
CA ALA A 158 -16.64 -2.74 -3.31
C ALA A 158 -16.27 -4.02 -2.54
N GLU A 159 -16.38 -5.16 -3.18
CA GLU A 159 -16.10 -6.47 -2.62
C GLU A 159 -15.07 -7.24 -3.44
N LEU A 160 -14.15 -7.92 -2.73
CA LEU A 160 -13.23 -8.86 -3.33
C LEU A 160 -13.93 -10.22 -3.48
N THR A 161 -14.34 -10.55 -4.69
CA THR A 161 -14.90 -11.87 -5.00
C THR A 161 -13.84 -12.72 -5.68
N LEU A 162 -13.51 -13.87 -5.08
CA LEU A 162 -12.50 -14.79 -5.60
C LEU A 162 -13.08 -16.19 -5.74
N GLN A 163 -12.65 -16.88 -6.81
CA GLN A 163 -12.73 -18.33 -6.87
C GLN A 163 -11.44 -18.87 -6.27
N MET A 164 -11.56 -19.75 -5.26
CA MET A 164 -10.40 -20.33 -4.60
C MET A 164 -10.13 -21.69 -5.21
N GLU A 165 -8.90 -21.87 -5.70
CA GLU A 165 -8.39 -23.18 -6.09
C GLU A 165 -7.75 -23.89 -4.89
N PRO A 166 -7.65 -25.22 -4.93
CA PRO A 166 -6.95 -25.98 -3.89
C PRO A 166 -5.48 -25.58 -3.82
N ASP A 167 -4.98 -25.35 -2.61
CA ASP A 167 -3.58 -25.00 -2.40
C ASP A 167 -2.63 -26.14 -2.81
N GLN A 168 -1.53 -25.74 -3.45
CA GLN A 168 -0.45 -26.63 -3.87
C GLN A 168 0.90 -26.01 -3.47
N TRP A 169 1.86 -26.87 -3.19
CA TRP A 169 3.23 -26.44 -2.96
C TRP A 169 4.00 -26.37 -4.28
N LEU A 170 4.46 -25.18 -4.63
CA LEU A 170 5.21 -24.88 -5.85
C LEU A 170 6.71 -25.03 -5.56
N PRO A 171 7.40 -26.04 -6.10
CA PRO A 171 8.81 -26.28 -5.81
C PRO A 171 9.71 -25.30 -6.55
N CYS A 172 10.63 -24.67 -5.83
CA CYS A 172 11.65 -23.80 -6.36
C CYS A 172 13.04 -24.39 -6.07
N PRO A 173 13.85 -24.68 -7.10
CA PRO A 173 15.13 -25.38 -6.89
C PRO A 173 16.19 -24.51 -6.20
N GLY A 174 15.95 -23.20 -6.11
CA GLY A 174 16.93 -22.27 -5.54
C GLY A 174 18.17 -22.08 -6.43
N GLY A 175 19.30 -21.76 -5.81
CA GLY A 175 20.57 -21.47 -6.48
C GLY A 175 20.89 -19.98 -6.54
N LEU A 176 21.80 -19.59 -7.41
CA LEU A 176 22.14 -18.19 -7.65
C LEU A 176 21.12 -17.57 -8.60
N VAL A 177 20.30 -16.67 -8.09
CA VAL A 177 19.22 -16.00 -8.82
C VAL A 177 19.45 -14.50 -8.90
N GLU A 178 18.78 -13.81 -9.80
CA GLU A 178 18.79 -12.36 -9.90
C GLU A 178 17.41 -11.81 -9.60
N ILE A 179 17.33 -10.81 -8.71
CA ILE A 179 16.12 -10.10 -8.33
C ILE A 179 16.29 -8.59 -8.50
N GLY A 180 15.17 -7.89 -8.58
CA GLY A 180 15.10 -6.45 -8.82
C GLY A 180 14.78 -6.13 -10.27
N HIS A 181 14.37 -4.88 -10.50
CA HIS A 181 13.91 -4.43 -11.81
C HIS A 181 15.00 -4.54 -12.89
N GLN A 182 14.58 -4.93 -14.10
CA GLN A 182 15.40 -4.97 -15.30
C GLN A 182 14.57 -4.58 -16.52
N GLY A 183 15.15 -3.77 -17.37
CA GLY A 183 14.54 -3.36 -18.64
C GLY A 183 13.99 -1.93 -18.59
N ASP A 184 13.26 -1.59 -19.65
CA ASP A 184 12.61 -0.29 -19.82
C ASP A 184 11.24 -0.30 -19.11
N GLY A 185 10.84 0.81 -18.58
CA GLY A 185 9.56 0.98 -17.91
C GLY A 185 9.72 1.52 -16.50
N PHE A 186 8.60 1.95 -15.93
CA PHE A 186 8.61 2.57 -14.62
C PHE A 186 8.96 1.56 -13.52
N HIS A 187 9.82 2.00 -12.62
CA HIS A 187 10.12 1.35 -11.35
C HIS A 187 10.45 2.42 -10.31
N PHE A 188 10.22 2.11 -9.04
CA PHE A 188 10.73 2.95 -7.96
C PHE A 188 12.22 2.65 -7.74
N ASP A 189 12.94 3.62 -7.19
CA ASP A 189 14.37 3.50 -6.89
C ASP A 189 14.69 2.28 -6.00
N ASN A 190 13.78 1.93 -5.08
CA ASN A 190 13.94 0.79 -4.18
C ASN A 190 13.81 -0.59 -4.87
N GLU A 191 13.37 -0.64 -6.12
CA GLU A 191 13.30 -1.86 -6.93
C GLU A 191 14.65 -2.15 -7.64
N THR A 192 15.63 -1.26 -7.52
CA THR A 192 16.95 -1.34 -8.16
C THR A 192 18.08 -1.17 -7.16
N PRO A 193 19.32 -1.53 -7.56
CA PRO A 193 19.71 -2.23 -8.79
C PRO A 193 19.34 -3.72 -8.76
N ARG A 194 19.17 -4.33 -9.95
CA ARG A 194 19.08 -5.78 -10.07
C ARG A 194 20.38 -6.41 -9.56
N HIS A 195 20.26 -7.45 -8.73
CA HIS A 195 21.41 -8.03 -8.05
C HIS A 195 21.25 -9.54 -7.83
N ARG A 196 22.33 -10.22 -7.54
CA ARG A 196 22.37 -11.66 -7.33
C ARG A 196 22.12 -12.01 -5.87
N VAL A 197 21.29 -13.03 -5.66
CA VAL A 197 20.97 -13.60 -4.35
C VAL A 197 21.08 -15.12 -4.44
N TRP A 198 21.64 -15.75 -3.42
CA TRP A 198 21.58 -17.19 -3.26
C TRP A 198 20.31 -17.58 -2.53
N LEU A 199 19.56 -18.54 -3.07
CA LEU A 199 18.38 -19.12 -2.44
C LEU A 199 18.63 -20.62 -2.22
N GLU A 200 18.33 -21.12 -1.02
CA GLU A 200 18.23 -22.55 -0.80
C GLU A 200 16.96 -23.10 -1.50
N PRO A 201 16.90 -24.41 -1.85
CA PRO A 201 15.66 -25.00 -2.35
C PRO A 201 14.51 -24.79 -1.36
N PHE A 202 13.35 -24.38 -1.87
CA PHE A 202 12.15 -24.11 -1.07
C PHE A 202 10.88 -24.48 -1.84
N GLU A 203 9.75 -24.49 -1.15
CA GLU A 203 8.44 -24.58 -1.76
C GLU A 203 7.59 -23.39 -1.31
N LEU A 204 6.80 -22.84 -2.22
CA LEU A 204 5.88 -21.74 -1.95
C LEU A 204 4.43 -22.22 -2.13
N SER A 205 3.53 -21.83 -1.21
CA SER A 205 2.09 -22.07 -1.37
C SER A 205 1.55 -21.37 -2.62
N SER A 206 0.77 -22.07 -3.45
CA SER A 206 0.16 -21.51 -4.65
C SER A 206 -0.91 -20.46 -4.32
N THR A 207 -1.56 -20.56 -3.14
CA THR A 207 -2.65 -19.68 -2.71
C THR A 207 -2.31 -18.92 -1.43
N LEU A 208 -3.14 -17.95 -1.07
CA LEU A 208 -3.06 -17.25 0.19
C LEU A 208 -3.79 -18.02 1.30
N VAL A 209 -3.37 -17.83 2.55
CA VAL A 209 -4.06 -18.40 3.72
C VAL A 209 -5.49 -17.90 3.80
N SER A 210 -6.46 -18.80 3.92
CA SER A 210 -7.87 -18.46 3.98
C SER A 210 -8.32 -18.02 5.38
N ASN A 211 -9.45 -17.31 5.44
CA ASN A 211 -10.12 -16.96 6.70
C ASN A 211 -10.44 -18.18 7.58
N GLY A 212 -10.85 -19.30 6.95
CA GLY A 212 -11.13 -20.55 7.66
C GLY A 212 -9.91 -21.15 8.31
N ALA A 213 -8.77 -21.17 7.57
CA ALA A 213 -7.50 -21.66 8.10
C ALA A 213 -7.00 -20.76 9.26
N TYR A 214 -7.12 -19.43 9.10
CA TYR A 214 -6.75 -18.50 10.17
C TYR A 214 -7.67 -18.60 11.40
N ALA A 215 -8.96 -18.84 11.21
CA ALA A 215 -9.90 -19.08 12.31
C ALA A 215 -9.54 -20.35 13.11
N ALA A 216 -9.00 -21.39 12.45
CA ALA A 216 -8.49 -22.58 13.14
C ALA A 216 -7.28 -22.26 14.04
N PHE A 217 -6.36 -21.39 13.58
CA PHE A 217 -5.26 -20.87 14.40
C PHE A 217 -5.76 -20.15 15.66
N ILE A 218 -6.79 -19.31 15.51
CA ILE A 218 -7.41 -18.62 16.65
C ILE A 218 -8.04 -19.61 17.61
N ALA A 219 -8.81 -20.59 17.09
CA ALA A 219 -9.50 -21.60 17.89
C ALA A 219 -8.54 -22.51 18.65
N ASP A 220 -7.32 -22.78 18.11
CA ASP A 220 -6.24 -23.52 18.77
C ASP A 220 -5.48 -22.67 19.81
N GLY A 221 -5.97 -21.46 20.12
CA GLY A 221 -5.37 -20.58 21.11
C GLY A 221 -4.14 -19.82 20.62
N GLY A 222 -4.00 -19.58 19.31
CA GLY A 222 -2.82 -18.95 18.71
C GLY A 222 -2.46 -17.60 19.35
N TYR A 223 -3.45 -16.79 19.75
CA TYR A 223 -3.23 -15.52 20.45
C TYR A 223 -2.92 -15.65 21.95
N GLN A 224 -2.94 -16.84 22.52
CA GLN A 224 -2.60 -17.14 23.93
C GLN A 224 -1.26 -17.87 24.08
N ARG A 225 -0.62 -18.26 22.98
CA ARG A 225 0.60 -19.07 22.93
C ARG A 225 1.81 -18.20 22.63
N ALA A 226 2.47 -17.69 23.68
CA ALA A 226 3.60 -16.76 23.56
C ALA A 226 4.77 -17.27 22.69
N GLU A 227 4.97 -18.60 22.68
CA GLU A 227 6.04 -19.26 21.92
C GLU A 227 5.92 -19.11 20.39
N LEU A 228 4.73 -18.76 19.89
CA LEU A 228 4.49 -18.54 18.47
C LEU A 228 4.89 -17.12 18.01
N TRP A 229 5.01 -16.19 18.94
CA TRP A 229 5.13 -14.77 18.65
C TRP A 229 6.55 -14.26 18.82
N MET A 230 6.93 -13.32 17.95
CA MET A 230 8.07 -12.47 18.22
C MET A 230 7.80 -11.59 19.45
N SER A 231 8.84 -11.26 20.23
CA SER A 231 8.71 -10.55 21.51
C SER A 231 7.88 -9.26 21.42
N GLU A 232 8.13 -8.44 20.41
CA GLU A 232 7.38 -7.19 20.19
C GLU A 232 5.92 -7.48 19.84
N GLY A 233 5.66 -8.47 18.96
CA GLY A 233 4.31 -8.89 18.59
C GLY A 233 3.52 -9.38 19.79
N TRP A 234 4.15 -10.18 20.68
CA TRP A 234 3.54 -10.61 21.93
C TRP A 234 3.16 -9.45 22.84
N ALA A 235 4.09 -8.49 23.02
CA ALA A 235 3.81 -7.29 23.80
C ALA A 235 2.64 -6.48 23.25
N LEU A 236 2.56 -6.31 21.91
CA LEU A 236 1.49 -5.57 21.26
C LEU A 236 0.12 -6.24 21.40
N ILE A 237 0.02 -7.57 21.23
CA ILE A 237 -1.27 -8.26 21.43
C ILE A 237 -1.75 -8.17 22.87
N GLN A 238 -0.84 -8.18 23.86
CA GLN A 238 -1.19 -7.99 25.28
C GLN A 238 -1.62 -6.53 25.54
N GLN A 239 -0.88 -5.56 25.02
CA GLN A 239 -1.17 -4.14 25.20
C GLN A 239 -2.52 -3.73 24.57
N HIS A 240 -2.78 -4.20 23.36
CA HIS A 240 -3.95 -3.82 22.58
C HIS A 240 -5.09 -4.85 22.64
N GLN A 241 -4.90 -5.94 23.36
CA GLN A 241 -5.89 -7.04 23.50
C GLN A 241 -6.35 -7.58 22.14
N TRP A 242 -5.40 -7.73 21.19
CA TRP A 242 -5.73 -8.32 19.90
C TRP A 242 -6.04 -9.80 20.04
N GLN A 243 -7.11 -10.25 19.37
CA GLN A 243 -7.57 -11.64 19.40
C GLN A 243 -7.95 -12.17 18.01
N ALA A 244 -7.94 -11.31 16.99
CA ALA A 244 -8.31 -11.62 15.62
C ALA A 244 -7.77 -10.53 14.66
N PRO A 245 -7.79 -10.73 13.33
CA PRO A 245 -7.56 -9.69 12.34
C PRO A 245 -8.41 -8.43 12.59
N ARG A 246 -7.90 -7.25 12.16
CA ARG A 246 -8.36 -5.93 12.62
C ARG A 246 -9.87 -5.69 12.50
N TYR A 247 -10.49 -6.15 11.43
CA TYR A 247 -11.89 -5.83 11.14
C TYR A 247 -12.84 -7.02 11.33
N TRP A 248 -12.36 -8.12 11.92
CA TRP A 248 -13.22 -9.23 12.28
C TRP A 248 -14.09 -8.91 13.49
N GLY A 249 -15.40 -9.22 13.37
CA GLY A 249 -16.36 -9.12 14.46
C GLY A 249 -16.64 -10.44 15.14
N GLY A 250 -17.52 -10.41 16.17
CA GLY A 250 -17.82 -11.57 17.04
C GLY A 250 -18.67 -12.66 16.39
N ASP A 251 -19.53 -12.33 15.44
CA ASP A 251 -20.55 -13.23 14.88
C ASP A 251 -20.15 -13.81 13.51
N ASN A 252 -18.87 -14.11 13.29
CA ASN A 252 -18.37 -14.56 12.01
C ASN A 252 -18.53 -13.51 10.89
N ASP A 253 -18.48 -12.25 11.24
CA ASP A 253 -18.53 -11.14 10.31
C ASP A 253 -17.19 -10.42 10.20
N GLU A 254 -17.08 -9.57 9.20
CA GLU A 254 -15.99 -8.61 9.02
C GLU A 254 -16.57 -7.27 8.53
N PHE A 255 -15.88 -6.17 8.88
CA PHE A 255 -16.18 -4.87 8.30
C PHE A 255 -15.31 -4.64 7.05
N THR A 256 -15.94 -4.18 5.97
CA THR A 256 -15.31 -3.98 4.65
C THR A 256 -15.72 -2.62 4.06
N LEU A 257 -15.13 -2.21 2.95
CA LEU A 257 -15.60 -1.04 2.18
C LEU A 257 -17.06 -1.18 1.70
N ALA A 258 -17.54 -2.43 1.60
CA ALA A 258 -18.93 -2.75 1.29
C ALA A 258 -19.82 -2.88 2.56
N GLY A 259 -19.35 -2.38 3.70
CA GLY A 259 -20.03 -2.47 4.99
C GLY A 259 -19.71 -3.76 5.75
N ARG A 260 -20.46 -3.99 6.85
CA ARG A 260 -20.34 -5.20 7.65
C ARG A 260 -20.99 -6.38 6.94
N ARG A 261 -20.27 -7.48 6.80
CA ARG A 261 -20.69 -8.67 6.06
C ARG A 261 -20.29 -9.94 6.78
N ARG A 262 -21.00 -11.04 6.48
CA ARG A 262 -20.57 -12.36 6.90
C ARG A 262 -19.25 -12.70 6.24
N ARG A 263 -18.26 -13.10 7.04
CA ARG A 263 -16.93 -13.48 6.58
C ARG A 263 -16.99 -14.79 5.78
N ASP A 264 -16.47 -14.76 4.55
CA ASP A 264 -16.31 -15.96 3.74
C ASP A 264 -15.12 -16.77 4.24
N PRO A 265 -15.29 -18.03 4.71
CA PRO A 265 -14.18 -18.84 5.18
C PRO A 265 -13.18 -19.21 4.09
N GLN A 266 -13.57 -19.15 2.82
CA GLN A 266 -12.70 -19.46 1.69
C GLN A 266 -11.87 -18.25 1.25
N ALA A 267 -12.33 -17.02 1.48
CA ALA A 267 -11.60 -15.83 1.10
C ALA A 267 -10.27 -15.71 1.88
N PRO A 268 -9.23 -15.08 1.29
CA PRO A 268 -7.96 -14.85 1.95
C PRO A 268 -8.09 -14.00 3.21
N VAL A 269 -7.41 -14.39 4.28
CA VAL A 269 -7.33 -13.58 5.50
C VAL A 269 -6.56 -12.29 5.22
N ARG A 270 -7.09 -11.18 5.75
CA ARG A 270 -6.56 -9.83 5.50
C ARG A 270 -6.60 -8.95 6.74
N HIS A 271 -5.92 -7.80 6.64
CA HIS A 271 -5.89 -6.78 7.71
C HIS A 271 -5.27 -7.30 9.01
N LEU A 272 -4.12 -7.95 8.87
CA LEU A 272 -3.30 -8.48 9.94
C LEU A 272 -1.88 -7.92 9.87
N SER A 273 -1.21 -7.85 11.00
CA SER A 273 0.18 -7.40 11.14
C SER A 273 1.16 -8.46 10.62
N TRP A 274 2.40 -8.04 10.39
CA TRP A 274 3.50 -8.97 10.15
C TRP A 274 3.66 -9.99 11.29
N PHE A 275 3.51 -9.55 12.53
CA PHE A 275 3.60 -10.44 13.70
C PHE A 275 2.52 -11.53 13.71
N GLU A 276 1.30 -11.20 13.31
CA GLU A 276 0.18 -12.15 13.18
C GLU A 276 0.45 -13.12 12.02
N ALA A 277 1.01 -12.64 10.91
CA ALA A 277 1.40 -13.48 9.78
C ALA A 277 2.52 -14.48 10.15
N ASP A 278 3.56 -14.02 10.85
CA ASP A 278 4.68 -14.85 11.32
C ASP A 278 4.22 -15.88 12.36
N ALA A 279 3.36 -15.47 13.31
CA ALA A 279 2.82 -16.38 14.33
C ALA A 279 1.96 -17.49 13.71
N TYR A 280 1.11 -17.16 12.72
CA TYR A 280 0.36 -18.15 11.96
C TYR A 280 1.30 -19.12 11.22
N ALA A 281 2.31 -18.61 10.53
CA ALA A 281 3.26 -19.42 9.79
C ALA A 281 3.98 -20.43 10.73
N ARG A 282 4.44 -19.97 11.90
CA ARG A 282 5.04 -20.85 12.93
C ARG A 282 4.06 -21.91 13.45
N TRP A 283 2.81 -21.50 13.72
CA TRP A 283 1.76 -22.43 14.16
C TRP A 283 1.51 -23.54 13.13
N SER A 284 1.51 -23.23 11.86
CA SER A 284 1.31 -24.19 10.77
C SER A 284 2.55 -25.02 10.42
N GLY A 285 3.68 -24.83 11.13
CA GLY A 285 4.95 -25.51 10.86
C GLY A 285 5.62 -25.05 9.56
N THR A 286 5.32 -23.84 9.12
CA THR A 286 5.84 -23.19 7.90
C THR A 286 6.53 -21.87 8.24
N ARG A 287 6.83 -21.07 7.25
CA ARG A 287 7.42 -19.72 7.40
C ARG A 287 6.85 -18.73 6.37
N LEU A 288 7.09 -17.45 6.57
CA LEU A 288 6.92 -16.46 5.51
C LEU A 288 8.06 -16.59 4.48
N PRO A 289 7.81 -16.38 3.19
CA PRO A 289 8.88 -16.27 2.19
C PRO A 289 9.72 -15.02 2.44
N THR A 290 10.98 -15.04 2.01
CA THR A 290 11.74 -13.82 1.77
C THR A 290 11.20 -13.09 0.53
N GLU A 291 11.49 -11.79 0.39
CA GLU A 291 11.11 -11.04 -0.81
C GLU A 291 11.78 -11.62 -2.08
N ALA A 292 13.01 -12.14 -1.94
CA ALA A 292 13.73 -12.77 -3.03
C ALA A 292 13.12 -14.11 -3.45
N GLU A 293 12.69 -14.92 -2.50
CA GLU A 293 11.96 -16.15 -2.77
C GLU A 293 10.62 -15.88 -3.48
N TRP A 294 9.88 -14.86 -3.02
CA TRP A 294 8.62 -14.47 -3.65
C TRP A 294 8.81 -14.08 -5.12
N GLU A 295 9.76 -13.17 -5.39
CA GLU A 295 10.04 -12.68 -6.75
C GLU A 295 10.54 -13.80 -7.66
N HIS A 296 11.47 -14.62 -7.18
CA HIS A 296 11.98 -15.77 -7.93
C HIS A 296 10.87 -16.79 -8.23
N ALA A 297 10.05 -17.15 -7.24
CA ALA A 297 8.94 -18.10 -7.42
C ALA A 297 7.93 -17.59 -8.45
N TYR A 298 7.60 -16.29 -8.41
CA TYR A 298 6.71 -15.70 -9.41
C TYR A 298 7.31 -15.74 -10.83
N GLY A 299 8.60 -15.46 -10.96
CA GLY A 299 9.32 -15.58 -12.23
C GLY A 299 9.36 -17.01 -12.80
N VAL A 300 9.39 -18.03 -11.91
CA VAL A 300 9.40 -19.45 -12.30
C VAL A 300 8.00 -19.98 -12.61
N HIS A 301 7.02 -19.66 -11.78
CA HIS A 301 5.69 -20.28 -11.81
C HIS A 301 4.61 -19.41 -12.47
N GLY A 302 4.80 -18.08 -12.53
CA GLY A 302 3.86 -17.15 -13.15
C GLY A 302 2.45 -17.30 -12.57
N SER A 303 1.47 -17.56 -13.44
CA SER A 303 0.06 -17.68 -13.05
C SER A 303 -0.27 -18.87 -12.15
N ALA A 304 0.61 -19.87 -12.02
CA ALA A 304 0.42 -20.95 -11.04
C ALA A 304 0.61 -20.47 -9.60
N MET A 305 1.28 -19.34 -9.40
CA MET A 305 1.31 -18.60 -8.14
C MET A 305 0.06 -17.72 -8.06
N GLU A 306 -1.07 -18.35 -7.79
CA GLU A 306 -2.38 -17.68 -7.75
C GLU A 306 -2.42 -16.55 -6.73
N GLN A 307 -3.28 -15.57 -6.95
CA GLN A 307 -3.48 -14.46 -6.02
C GLN A 307 -2.18 -13.65 -5.74
N ALA A 308 -1.16 -13.78 -6.60
CA ALA A 308 0.08 -13.02 -6.46
C ALA A 308 -0.17 -11.52 -6.58
N HIS A 309 -1.05 -11.14 -7.52
CA HIS A 309 -1.42 -9.75 -7.77
C HIS A 309 -2.93 -9.53 -7.66
N ARG A 310 -3.32 -8.27 -7.37
CA ARG A 310 -4.71 -7.78 -7.32
C ARG A 310 -5.61 -8.46 -6.29
N VAL A 311 -5.03 -9.13 -5.30
CA VAL A 311 -5.77 -9.76 -4.20
C VAL A 311 -5.35 -9.15 -2.88
N LEU A 312 -4.20 -9.52 -2.36
CA LEU A 312 -3.63 -8.92 -1.15
C LEU A 312 -2.12 -8.73 -1.30
N TRP A 313 -1.60 -7.67 -0.73
CA TRP A 313 -0.18 -7.57 -0.42
C TRP A 313 0.23 -8.74 0.48
N GLN A 314 1.39 -9.32 0.24
CA GLN A 314 1.85 -10.51 0.94
C GLN A 314 3.05 -10.17 1.80
N TRP A 315 2.91 -10.35 3.11
CA TRP A 315 4.00 -10.16 4.04
C TRP A 315 5.14 -11.12 3.74
N THR A 316 6.36 -10.61 3.74
CA THR A 316 7.58 -11.40 3.63
C THR A 316 8.37 -11.37 4.94
N SER A 317 9.32 -12.30 5.11
CA SER A 317 10.26 -12.28 6.23
C SER A 317 11.39 -11.26 6.07
N SER A 318 11.44 -10.54 4.95
CA SER A 318 12.51 -9.58 4.66
C SER A 318 12.27 -8.23 5.33
N ALA A 319 13.27 -7.75 6.07
CA ALA A 319 13.32 -6.37 6.50
C ALA A 319 13.50 -5.44 5.29
N TYR A 320 12.84 -4.28 5.30
CA TYR A 320 13.00 -3.29 4.26
C TYR A 320 14.35 -2.59 4.40
N SER A 321 15.28 -2.99 3.57
CA SER A 321 16.66 -2.48 3.51
C SER A 321 17.08 -2.21 2.07
N PRO A 322 18.13 -1.40 1.84
CA PRO A 322 18.61 -1.12 0.49
C PRO A 322 19.11 -2.39 -0.18
N TYR A 323 18.86 -2.53 -1.47
CA TYR A 323 19.52 -3.52 -2.29
C TYR A 323 21.03 -3.23 -2.41
N PRO A 324 21.89 -4.24 -2.60
CA PRO A 324 23.32 -4.03 -2.81
C PRO A 324 23.58 -3.05 -3.95
N GLY A 325 24.26 -1.94 -3.65
CA GLY A 325 24.52 -0.87 -4.63
C GLY A 325 23.40 0.16 -4.80
N PHE A 326 22.35 0.11 -3.99
CA PHE A 326 21.28 1.14 -3.99
C PHE A 326 21.87 2.54 -3.76
N LEU A 327 21.42 3.49 -4.57
CA LEU A 327 21.72 4.91 -4.42
C LEU A 327 20.40 5.69 -4.56
N PRO A 328 20.02 6.51 -3.56
CA PRO A 328 18.83 7.35 -3.69
C PRO A 328 19.05 8.38 -4.81
N VAL A 329 17.97 8.77 -5.48
CA VAL A 329 17.99 9.87 -6.45
C VAL A 329 18.35 11.17 -5.72
N GLU A 330 19.11 12.05 -6.36
CA GLU A 330 19.48 13.34 -5.78
C GLU A 330 18.27 14.27 -5.62
N GLY A 331 18.32 15.13 -4.61
CA GLY A 331 17.28 16.12 -4.32
C GLY A 331 16.09 15.60 -3.52
N ALA A 332 15.03 16.42 -3.43
CA ALA A 332 13.86 16.11 -2.61
C ALA A 332 13.13 14.83 -3.03
N ILE A 333 13.14 14.50 -4.32
CA ILE A 333 12.52 13.27 -4.85
C ILE A 333 13.19 12.02 -4.30
N GLY A 334 14.49 12.03 -4.03
CA GLY A 334 15.23 10.94 -3.39
C GLY A 334 14.84 10.66 -1.94
N GLU A 335 14.04 11.55 -1.32
CA GLU A 335 13.45 11.31 -0.01
C GLU A 335 12.28 10.30 -0.04
N TYR A 336 11.89 9.84 -1.22
CA TYR A 336 10.67 9.07 -1.42
C TYR A 336 10.69 7.68 -0.75
N ASN A 337 11.75 6.89 -0.91
CA ASN A 337 11.84 5.52 -0.41
C ASN A 337 13.00 5.30 0.57
N GLY A 338 14.19 5.79 0.24
CA GLY A 338 15.43 5.44 0.94
C GLY A 338 15.42 5.73 2.45
N LYS A 339 14.80 6.83 2.86
CA LYS A 339 14.73 7.20 4.28
C LYS A 339 13.80 6.34 5.15
N PHE A 340 12.99 5.49 4.51
CA PHE A 340 12.11 4.55 5.22
C PHE A 340 12.72 3.16 5.40
N MET A 341 13.95 2.92 4.91
CA MET A 341 14.65 1.62 5.01
C MET A 341 15.17 1.36 6.42
N SER A 342 14.23 1.39 7.38
CA SER A 342 14.48 1.06 8.80
C SER A 342 13.16 0.72 9.47
N SER A 343 13.13 -0.34 10.29
CA SER A 343 11.96 -0.75 11.09
C SER A 343 10.70 -1.02 10.27
N GLN A 344 10.85 -1.43 9.02
CA GLN A 344 9.77 -1.80 8.10
C GLN A 344 9.99 -3.24 7.62
N MET A 345 8.90 -3.91 7.23
CA MET A 345 8.95 -5.21 6.57
C MET A 345 8.42 -5.09 5.15
N VAL A 346 9.01 -5.86 4.23
CA VAL A 346 8.62 -5.85 2.83
C VAL A 346 7.34 -6.65 2.61
N LEU A 347 6.46 -6.11 1.77
CA LEU A 347 5.33 -6.82 1.19
C LEU A 347 5.51 -6.91 -0.33
N ARG A 348 5.08 -8.03 -0.90
CA ARG A 348 5.17 -8.30 -2.34
C ARG A 348 3.79 -8.53 -2.94
N GLY A 349 3.71 -8.44 -4.27
CA GLY A 349 2.47 -8.58 -5.03
C GLY A 349 1.72 -7.26 -5.18
N SER A 350 0.41 -7.31 -5.04
CA SER A 350 -0.47 -6.13 -5.00
C SER A 350 -1.84 -6.49 -4.42
N SER A 351 -2.55 -5.50 -3.90
CA SER A 351 -3.89 -5.70 -3.36
C SER A 351 -4.99 -5.41 -4.41
N TRP A 352 -6.23 -5.79 -4.11
CA TRP A 352 -7.39 -5.45 -4.93
C TRP A 352 -7.70 -3.93 -4.95
N LEU A 353 -7.13 -3.18 -4.02
CA LEU A 353 -7.21 -1.73 -3.96
C LEU A 353 -6.16 -1.06 -4.86
N THR A 354 -5.09 -1.78 -5.21
CA THR A 354 -4.02 -1.27 -6.07
C THR A 354 -4.58 -0.91 -7.45
N PRO A 355 -4.41 0.33 -7.92
CA PRO A 355 -4.91 0.75 -9.22
C PRO A 355 -4.33 -0.07 -10.37
N PRO A 356 -5.12 -0.34 -11.43
CA PRO A 356 -4.62 -1.03 -12.62
C PRO A 356 -3.39 -0.34 -13.23
N GLY A 357 -2.37 -1.12 -13.59
CA GLY A 357 -1.12 -0.63 -14.17
C GLY A 357 -0.11 -0.10 -13.15
N HIS A 358 -0.43 -0.20 -11.85
CA HIS A 358 0.52 0.15 -10.78
C HIS A 358 1.31 -1.05 -10.27
N GLU A 359 0.75 -2.25 -10.41
CA GLU A 359 1.37 -3.51 -10.00
C GLU A 359 2.61 -3.85 -10.86
N ARG A 360 3.63 -4.41 -10.24
CA ARG A 360 4.86 -4.94 -10.87
C ARG A 360 5.41 -6.09 -10.04
N ASP A 361 6.05 -7.04 -10.70
CA ASP A 361 6.61 -8.22 -10.03
C ASP A 361 7.77 -7.84 -9.09
N THR A 362 8.44 -6.72 -9.36
CA THR A 362 9.55 -6.20 -8.58
C THR A 362 9.14 -5.20 -7.50
N TYR A 363 7.85 -4.81 -7.45
CA TYR A 363 7.37 -3.80 -6.50
C TYR A 363 7.67 -4.22 -5.05
N ARG A 364 8.29 -3.31 -4.29
CA ARG A 364 8.60 -3.48 -2.88
C ARG A 364 7.76 -2.52 -2.05
N ASN A 365 6.57 -2.95 -1.63
CA ASN A 365 5.77 -2.22 -0.66
C ASN A 365 6.31 -2.49 0.75
N PHE A 366 6.09 -1.58 1.68
CA PHE A 366 6.64 -1.70 3.02
C PHE A 366 5.76 -1.02 4.06
N PHE A 367 5.65 -1.65 5.23
CA PHE A 367 4.97 -1.12 6.40
C PHE A 367 5.68 -1.54 7.68
N GLN A 368 5.44 -0.80 8.76
CA GLN A 368 5.88 -1.22 10.10
C GLN A 368 5.25 -2.58 10.45
N PRO A 369 5.99 -3.47 11.14
CA PRO A 369 5.51 -4.82 11.43
C PRO A 369 4.22 -4.89 12.26
N ALA A 370 3.90 -3.82 13.01
CA ALA A 370 2.66 -3.70 13.79
C ALA A 370 1.44 -3.21 12.96
N SER A 371 1.64 -2.77 11.73
CA SER A 371 0.59 -2.23 10.86
C SER A 371 -0.43 -3.29 10.48
N ARG A 372 -1.75 -2.96 10.52
CA ARG A 372 -2.84 -3.92 10.33
C ARG A 372 -3.97 -3.43 9.41
N TRP A 373 -3.95 -2.15 8.99
CA TRP A 373 -5.10 -1.58 8.25
C TRP A 373 -5.02 -1.76 6.73
N MET A 374 -3.84 -2.08 6.20
CA MET A 374 -3.66 -2.35 4.78
C MET A 374 -4.29 -3.68 4.36
N ALA A 375 -4.61 -3.80 3.08
CA ALA A 375 -5.09 -5.03 2.47
C ALA A 375 -3.92 -6.02 2.27
N ALA A 376 -3.39 -6.55 3.37
CA ALA A 376 -2.27 -7.48 3.41
C ALA A 376 -2.69 -8.83 4.01
N GLY A 377 -2.11 -9.90 3.48
CA GLY A 377 -2.37 -11.29 3.86
C GLY A 377 -1.10 -12.13 3.94
N ILE A 378 -1.26 -13.44 3.93
CA ILE A 378 -0.22 -14.44 4.20
C ILE A 378 -0.08 -15.38 3.01
N ARG A 379 1.14 -15.50 2.48
CA ARG A 379 1.58 -16.62 1.64
C ARG A 379 2.64 -17.39 2.40
N LEU A 380 2.59 -18.71 2.36
CA LEU A 380 3.49 -19.57 3.12
C LEU A 380 4.63 -20.09 2.25
N ALA A 381 5.77 -20.35 2.90
CA ALA A 381 6.92 -21.05 2.35
C ALA A 381 7.37 -22.15 3.30
N ARG A 382 8.04 -23.18 2.78
CA ARG A 382 8.68 -24.23 3.57
C ARG A 382 9.97 -24.71 2.97
#